data_e9915c2c07b8a7895d5411ddaa093cec
#
_entry.id   e9915c2c07b8a7895d5411ddaa093cec
#
_cell.length_a   1.000
_cell.length_b   1.000
_cell.length_c   1.000
_cell.angle_alpha   90.00
_cell.angle_beta   90.00
_cell.angle_gamma   90.00
#
_symmetry.space_group_name_H-M   'P 1'
#
loop_
_entity.id
_entity.type
_entity.pdbx_description
1 polymer ?
#
loop_
_entity_poly.entity_id
_entity_poly.type
_entity_poly.pdbx_seq_one_letter_code
_entity_poly.pdbx_strand_id
1 'polypeptide(L)'
;MNNINYDDILSRLSRIRQDNLRTQDNRKSEIYGRFPRIQEIDNTIAHTSIEASRKRIRRQPVDEDALAACIADLKAEKKSIMDGAGYPPDYLAPIYNCHLCKDTGYVEGRPCACLKRMIISQLYQQSTIEKVLETENFDHFSLDYYKDEPVNGRSYTPY
;
A
#
# COMPACT_ATOMS: atom_id res chain seq x y z
N MET A 1 0.29 15.06 28.41
CA MET A 1 0.57 13.72 27.83
C MET A 1 -0.11 13.68 26.48
N ASN A 2 0.67 13.75 25.39
CA ASN A 2 0.13 13.68 24.03
C ASN A 2 -0.37 12.24 23.79
N ASN A 3 -1.67 12.07 23.86
CA ASN A 3 -2.28 10.78 23.62
C ASN A 3 -2.37 10.57 22.11
N ILE A 4 -1.57 9.63 21.57
CA ILE A 4 -1.68 9.26 20.16
C ILE A 4 -3.09 8.72 19.97
N ASN A 5 -3.87 9.34 19.10
CA ASN A 5 -5.15 8.76 18.72
C ASN A 5 -4.93 7.63 17.71
N TYR A 6 -4.73 6.42 18.23
CA TYR A 6 -4.51 5.22 17.44
C TYR A 6 -5.70 4.93 16.51
N ASP A 7 -6.92 5.24 16.96
CA ASP A 7 -8.14 5.03 16.20
C ASP A 7 -8.20 5.90 14.95
N ASP A 8 -7.68 7.13 15.01
CA ASP A 8 -7.59 8.02 13.84
C ASP A 8 -6.62 7.44 12.80
N ILE A 9 -5.50 6.88 13.23
CA ILE A 9 -4.51 6.27 12.32
C ILE A 9 -5.11 5.04 11.64
N LEU A 10 -5.76 4.17 12.40
CA LEU A 10 -6.41 2.98 11.85
C LEU A 10 -7.57 3.36 10.92
N SER A 11 -8.35 4.37 11.28
CA SER A 11 -9.42 4.91 10.44
C SER A 11 -8.87 5.46 9.12
N ARG A 12 -7.72 6.14 9.15
CA ARG A 12 -7.02 6.62 7.95
C ARG A 12 -6.56 5.48 7.05
N LEU A 13 -5.97 4.43 7.61
CA LEU A 13 -5.60 3.22 6.85
C LEU A 13 -6.81 2.54 6.22
N SER A 14 -7.91 2.43 6.99
CA SER A 14 -9.16 1.87 6.50
C SER A 14 -9.71 2.67 5.32
N ARG A 15 -9.66 4.00 5.39
CA ARG A 15 -10.09 4.89 4.30
C ARG A 15 -9.23 4.70 3.05
N ILE A 16 -7.91 4.68 3.19
CA ILE A 16 -6.98 4.41 2.07
C ILE A 16 -7.34 3.10 1.38
N ARG A 17 -7.56 2.03 2.18
CA ARG A 17 -7.94 0.72 1.63
C ARG A 17 -9.28 0.76 0.91
N GLN A 18 -10.28 1.47 1.43
CA GLN A 18 -11.58 1.63 0.78
C GLN A 18 -11.47 2.40 -0.53
N ASP A 19 -10.69 3.48 -0.57
CA ASP A 19 -10.47 4.27 -1.78
C ASP A 19 -9.75 3.44 -2.86
N ASN A 20 -8.76 2.62 -2.47
CA ASN A 20 -8.08 1.72 -3.37
C ASN A 20 -9.03 0.65 -3.95
N LEU A 21 -9.87 0.04 -3.10
CA LEU A 21 -10.90 -0.92 -3.55
C LEU A 21 -11.89 -0.26 -4.51
N ARG A 22 -12.39 0.92 -4.17
CA ARG A 22 -13.31 1.68 -5.04
C ARG A 22 -12.68 2.00 -6.39
N THR A 23 -11.41 2.39 -6.39
CA THR A 23 -10.67 2.66 -7.64
C THR A 23 -10.55 1.39 -8.48
N GLN A 24 -10.24 0.25 -7.86
CA GLN A 24 -10.17 -1.04 -8.54
C GLN A 24 -11.52 -1.47 -9.12
N ASP A 25 -12.61 -1.30 -8.38
CA ASP A 25 -13.95 -1.63 -8.84
C ASP A 25 -14.39 -0.73 -10.00
N ASN A 26 -14.06 0.55 -9.97
CA ASN A 26 -14.32 1.47 -11.08
C ASN A 26 -13.55 1.04 -12.34
N ARG A 27 -12.26 0.66 -12.22
CA ARG A 27 -11.47 0.14 -13.33
C ARG A 27 -12.07 -1.15 -13.91
N LYS A 28 -12.50 -2.08 -13.04
CA LYS A 28 -13.19 -3.31 -13.49
C LYS A 28 -14.48 -3.00 -14.24
N SER A 29 -15.31 -2.09 -13.69
CA SER A 29 -16.56 -1.70 -14.31
C SER A 29 -16.35 -1.04 -15.68
N GLU A 30 -15.32 -0.18 -15.80
CA GLU A 30 -14.92 0.41 -17.08
C GLU A 30 -14.54 -0.67 -18.10
N ILE A 31 -13.65 -1.59 -17.72
CA ILE A 31 -13.17 -2.65 -18.61
C ILE A 31 -14.29 -3.60 -19.02
N TYR A 32 -15.14 -4.00 -18.08
CA TYR A 32 -16.26 -4.91 -18.37
C TYR A 32 -17.31 -4.25 -19.26
N GLY A 33 -17.55 -2.94 -19.09
CA GLY A 33 -18.44 -2.17 -19.99
C GLY A 33 -17.90 -2.04 -21.41
N ARG A 34 -16.57 -1.90 -21.57
CA ARG A 34 -15.92 -1.80 -22.88
C ARG A 34 -15.67 -3.14 -23.55
N PHE A 35 -15.35 -4.17 -22.76
CA PHE A 35 -14.97 -5.51 -23.21
C PHE A 35 -15.74 -6.59 -22.42
N PRO A 36 -17.04 -6.82 -22.74
CA PRO A 36 -17.84 -7.82 -22.00
C PRO A 36 -17.20 -9.21 -21.95
N ARG A 37 -16.40 -9.56 -22.99
CA ARG A 37 -15.69 -10.84 -23.05
C ARG A 37 -14.73 -11.03 -21.86
N ILE A 38 -14.12 -9.96 -21.36
CA ILE A 38 -13.24 -10.04 -20.18
C ILE A 38 -14.04 -10.42 -18.93
N GLN A 39 -15.25 -9.90 -18.78
CA GLN A 39 -16.14 -10.27 -17.68
C GLN A 39 -16.56 -11.75 -17.77
N GLU A 40 -16.89 -12.23 -18.98
CA GLU A 40 -17.22 -13.65 -19.20
C GLU A 40 -16.02 -14.55 -18.82
N ILE A 41 -14.80 -14.18 -19.23
CA ILE A 41 -13.57 -14.89 -18.88
C ILE A 41 -13.40 -14.96 -17.38
N ASP A 42 -13.49 -13.82 -16.67
CA ASP A 42 -13.32 -13.77 -15.21
C ASP A 42 -14.38 -14.60 -14.49
N ASN A 43 -15.64 -14.56 -14.94
CA ASN A 43 -16.73 -15.38 -14.42
C ASN A 43 -16.48 -16.87 -14.66
N THR A 44 -15.99 -17.24 -15.86
CA THR A 44 -15.67 -18.64 -16.20
C THR A 44 -14.53 -19.15 -15.32
N ILE A 45 -13.46 -18.40 -15.14
CA ILE A 45 -12.34 -18.76 -14.25
C ILE A 45 -12.84 -18.95 -12.83
N ALA A 46 -13.66 -18.02 -12.31
CA ALA A 46 -14.21 -18.09 -10.97
C ALA A 46 -15.10 -19.33 -10.79
N HIS A 47 -16.03 -19.57 -11.72
CA HIS A 47 -16.92 -20.75 -11.70
C HIS A 47 -16.14 -22.06 -11.72
N THR A 48 -15.20 -22.21 -12.66
CA THR A 48 -14.39 -23.41 -12.81
C THR A 48 -13.55 -23.69 -11.56
N SER A 49 -12.97 -22.63 -10.95
CA SER A 49 -12.20 -22.74 -9.70
C SER A 49 -13.07 -23.15 -8.51
N ILE A 50 -14.30 -22.62 -8.42
CA ILE A 50 -15.26 -22.97 -7.37
C ILE A 50 -15.71 -24.44 -7.53
N GLU A 51 -16.03 -24.88 -8.74
CA GLU A 51 -16.42 -26.27 -9.01
C GLU A 51 -15.28 -27.26 -8.69
N ALA A 52 -14.06 -26.93 -9.05
CA ALA A 52 -12.89 -27.74 -8.68
C ALA A 52 -12.74 -27.84 -7.14
N SER A 53 -12.91 -26.71 -6.43
CA SER A 53 -12.86 -26.67 -4.97
C SER A 53 -13.98 -27.51 -4.33
N ARG A 54 -15.20 -27.44 -4.87
CA ARG A 54 -16.34 -28.29 -4.42
C ARG A 54 -16.06 -29.78 -4.62
N LYS A 55 -15.49 -30.15 -5.77
CA LYS A 55 -15.08 -31.56 -6.04
C LYS A 55 -14.05 -32.03 -5.04
N ARG A 56 -13.02 -31.21 -4.75
CA ARG A 56 -12.00 -31.55 -3.73
C ARG A 56 -12.60 -31.78 -2.35
N ILE A 57 -13.52 -30.91 -1.90
CA ILE A 57 -14.22 -31.08 -0.62
C ILE A 57 -15.02 -32.38 -0.58
N ARG A 58 -15.65 -32.76 -1.71
CA ARG A 58 -16.42 -34.02 -1.84
C ARG A 58 -15.53 -35.25 -2.10
N ARG A 59 -14.20 -35.08 -2.10
CA ARG A 59 -13.21 -36.15 -2.43
C ARG A 59 -13.46 -36.79 -3.82
N GLN A 60 -13.96 -35.99 -4.76
CA GLN A 60 -14.12 -36.40 -6.14
C GLN A 60 -12.84 -36.07 -6.93
N PRO A 61 -12.49 -36.85 -7.94
CA PRO A 61 -11.30 -36.58 -8.74
C PRO A 61 -11.42 -35.27 -9.51
N VAL A 62 -10.35 -34.49 -9.51
CA VAL A 62 -10.19 -33.28 -10.31
C VAL A 62 -8.98 -33.48 -11.20
N ASP A 63 -9.14 -33.27 -12.49
CA ASP A 63 -8.02 -33.20 -13.43
C ASP A 63 -7.37 -31.81 -13.28
N GLU A 64 -6.32 -31.77 -12.46
CA GLU A 64 -5.61 -30.51 -12.12
C GLU A 64 -4.87 -29.94 -13.35
N ASP A 65 -4.35 -30.81 -14.24
CA ASP A 65 -3.63 -30.37 -15.43
C ASP A 65 -4.59 -29.74 -16.45
N ALA A 66 -5.72 -30.37 -16.70
CA ALA A 66 -6.75 -29.81 -17.57
C ALA A 66 -7.33 -28.51 -17.02
N LEU A 67 -7.53 -28.43 -15.70
CA LEU A 67 -7.99 -27.22 -15.03
C LEU A 67 -6.97 -26.09 -15.19
N ALA A 68 -5.70 -26.36 -14.94
CA ALA A 68 -4.64 -25.37 -15.06
C ALA A 68 -4.47 -24.87 -16.51
N ALA A 69 -4.53 -25.77 -17.49
CA ALA A 69 -4.47 -25.43 -18.90
C ALA A 69 -5.65 -24.51 -19.30
N CYS A 70 -6.86 -24.89 -18.95
CA CYS A 70 -8.06 -24.08 -19.25
C CYS A 70 -7.96 -22.67 -18.65
N ILE A 71 -7.53 -22.55 -17.39
CA ILE A 71 -7.35 -21.24 -16.75
C ILE A 71 -6.23 -20.44 -17.42
N ALA A 72 -5.14 -21.09 -17.85
CA ALA A 72 -4.04 -20.44 -18.55
C ALA A 72 -4.48 -19.85 -19.89
N ASP A 73 -5.25 -20.62 -20.67
CA ASP A 73 -5.79 -20.17 -21.97
C ASP A 73 -6.71 -18.96 -21.81
N LEU A 74 -7.62 -19.01 -20.83
CA LEU A 74 -8.52 -17.89 -20.53
C LEU A 74 -7.75 -16.63 -20.07
N LYS A 75 -6.71 -16.79 -19.27
CA LYS A 75 -5.84 -15.67 -18.88
C LYS A 75 -5.05 -15.10 -20.06
N ALA A 76 -4.58 -15.97 -20.98
CA ALA A 76 -3.90 -15.53 -22.18
C ALA A 76 -4.83 -14.75 -23.11
N GLU A 77 -6.07 -15.21 -23.30
CA GLU A 77 -7.09 -14.49 -24.05
C GLU A 77 -7.38 -13.11 -23.44
N LYS A 78 -7.62 -13.05 -22.11
CA LYS A 78 -7.82 -11.80 -21.39
C LYS A 78 -6.66 -10.82 -21.58
N LYS A 79 -5.43 -11.34 -21.45
CA LYS A 79 -4.21 -10.53 -21.64
C LYS A 79 -4.15 -9.98 -23.06
N SER A 80 -4.42 -10.79 -24.07
CA SER A 80 -4.43 -10.36 -25.48
C SER A 80 -5.43 -9.24 -25.75
N ILE A 81 -6.64 -9.30 -25.16
CA ILE A 81 -7.65 -8.24 -25.29
C ILE A 81 -7.16 -6.96 -24.63
N MET A 82 -6.59 -7.05 -23.40
CA MET A 82 -6.08 -5.89 -22.66
C MET A 82 -4.90 -5.22 -23.36
N ASP A 83 -3.94 -6.03 -23.83
CA ASP A 83 -2.76 -5.54 -24.55
C ASP A 83 -3.15 -4.88 -25.89
N GLY A 84 -4.09 -5.51 -26.64
CA GLY A 84 -4.62 -4.96 -27.88
C GLY A 84 -5.38 -3.64 -27.69
N ALA A 85 -5.94 -3.41 -26.52
CA ALA A 85 -6.61 -2.17 -26.15
C ALA A 85 -5.67 -1.11 -25.52
N GLY A 86 -4.38 -1.41 -25.36
CA GLY A 86 -3.38 -0.50 -24.85
C GLY A 86 -3.40 -0.32 -23.32
N TYR A 87 -4.04 -1.21 -22.58
CA TYR A 87 -4.03 -1.17 -21.11
C TYR A 87 -2.76 -1.82 -20.54
N PRO A 88 -2.18 -1.26 -19.46
CA PRO A 88 -1.04 -1.90 -18.81
C PRO A 88 -1.43 -3.25 -18.20
N PRO A 89 -0.50 -4.22 -18.10
CA PRO A 89 -0.81 -5.59 -17.67
C PRO A 89 -1.33 -5.68 -16.24
N ASP A 90 -1.03 -4.69 -15.41
CA ASP A 90 -1.44 -4.58 -14.01
C ASP A 90 -2.67 -3.68 -13.77
N TYR A 91 -3.32 -3.20 -14.84
CA TYR A 91 -4.44 -2.26 -14.73
C TYR A 91 -5.58 -2.76 -13.83
N LEU A 92 -5.88 -4.05 -13.88
CA LEU A 92 -6.89 -4.70 -13.05
C LEU A 92 -6.33 -5.33 -11.77
N ALA A 93 -5.03 -5.19 -11.51
CA ALA A 93 -4.42 -5.70 -10.30
C ALA A 93 -4.90 -4.96 -9.05
N PRO A 94 -4.83 -5.59 -7.86
CA PRO A 94 -5.13 -4.92 -6.59
C PRO A 94 -4.22 -3.73 -6.36
N ILE A 95 -4.81 -2.61 -5.94
CA ILE A 95 -4.11 -1.36 -5.66
C ILE A 95 -3.78 -1.30 -4.18
N TYR A 96 -2.51 -1.05 -3.84
CA TYR A 96 -2.04 -0.89 -2.46
C TYR A 96 -1.06 0.27 -2.35
N ASN A 97 -1.22 1.12 -1.33
CA ASN A 97 -0.24 2.14 -0.97
C ASN A 97 0.97 1.49 -0.27
N CYS A 98 0.74 0.43 0.49
CA CYS A 98 1.78 -0.38 1.09
C CYS A 98 1.67 -1.83 0.65
N HIS A 99 2.58 -2.27 -0.23
CA HIS A 99 2.58 -3.64 -0.75
C HIS A 99 2.90 -4.70 0.32
N LEU A 100 3.63 -4.33 1.39
CA LEU A 100 4.00 -5.26 2.46
C LEU A 100 2.78 -5.70 3.29
N CYS A 101 2.01 -4.74 3.78
CA CYS A 101 0.85 -5.04 4.63
C CYS A 101 -0.49 -4.96 3.88
N LYS A 102 -0.50 -4.60 2.60
CA LYS A 102 -1.71 -4.41 1.79
C LYS A 102 -2.70 -3.45 2.48
N ASP A 103 -2.15 -2.34 2.98
CA ASP A 103 -2.85 -1.26 3.69
C ASP A 103 -3.60 -1.69 4.97
N THR A 104 -3.23 -2.84 5.57
CA THR A 104 -3.77 -3.29 6.87
C THR A 104 -3.05 -2.66 8.06
N GLY A 105 -1.84 -2.14 7.86
CA GLY A 105 -0.96 -1.65 8.92
C GLY A 105 -0.18 -2.74 9.66
N TYR A 106 -0.46 -4.03 9.42
CA TYR A 106 0.16 -5.15 10.12
C TYR A 106 0.64 -6.23 9.17
N VAL A 107 1.76 -6.86 9.52
CA VAL A 107 2.31 -8.05 8.86
C VAL A 107 2.58 -9.09 9.94
N GLU A 108 1.98 -10.26 9.86
CA GLU A 108 2.12 -11.36 10.85
C GLU A 108 1.91 -10.90 12.29
N GLY A 109 0.89 -10.05 12.53
CA GLY A 109 0.58 -9.51 13.85
C GLY A 109 1.52 -8.41 14.36
N ARG A 110 2.53 -8.01 13.58
CA ARG A 110 3.47 -6.94 13.93
C ARG A 110 3.15 -5.65 13.16
N PRO A 111 3.30 -4.46 13.79
CA PRO A 111 3.11 -3.20 13.10
C PRO A 111 4.04 -3.03 11.91
N CYS A 112 3.47 -2.75 10.75
CA CYS A 112 4.21 -2.49 9.52
C CYS A 112 4.96 -1.14 9.59
N ALA A 113 6.01 -0.99 8.80
CA ALA A 113 6.77 0.26 8.70
C ALA A 113 5.88 1.46 8.27
N CYS A 114 4.85 1.24 7.45
CA CYS A 114 3.91 2.28 7.07
C CYS A 114 3.10 2.79 8.27
N LEU A 115 2.59 1.89 9.13
CA LEU A 115 1.88 2.25 10.35
C LEU A 115 2.79 3.00 11.33
N LYS A 116 4.03 2.51 11.53
CA LYS A 116 5.02 3.18 12.39
C LYS A 116 5.31 4.61 11.91
N ARG A 117 5.48 4.83 10.60
CA ARG A 117 5.67 6.17 10.02
C ARG A 117 4.48 7.09 10.27
N MET A 118 3.24 6.59 10.15
CA MET A 118 2.04 7.39 10.44
C MET A 118 1.98 7.81 11.91
N ILE A 119 2.32 6.92 12.83
CA ILE A 119 2.41 7.19 14.27
C ILE A 119 3.44 8.29 14.55
N ILE A 120 4.65 8.13 14.00
CA ILE A 120 5.73 9.10 14.15
C ILE A 120 5.32 10.47 13.59
N SER A 121 4.74 10.50 12.38
CA SER A 121 4.25 11.74 11.77
C SER A 121 3.21 12.45 12.64
N GLN A 122 2.28 11.72 13.24
CA GLN A 122 1.28 12.30 14.13
C GLN A 122 1.90 12.85 15.43
N LEU A 123 2.90 12.16 15.99
CA LEU A 123 3.67 12.65 17.14
C LEU A 123 4.40 13.96 16.82
N TYR A 124 5.04 14.05 15.67
CA TYR A 124 5.71 15.27 15.23
C TYR A 124 4.71 16.43 15.07
N GLN A 125 3.57 16.21 14.44
CA GLN A 125 2.53 17.23 14.27
C GLN A 125 1.97 17.73 15.60
N GLN A 126 1.85 16.85 16.60
CA GLN A 126 1.34 17.23 17.92
C GLN A 126 2.40 17.91 18.79
N SER A 127 3.68 17.72 18.52
CA SER A 127 4.77 18.18 19.40
C SER A 127 5.17 19.63 19.19
N THR A 128 4.58 20.36 18.24
CA THR A 128 5.00 21.72 17.82
C THR A 128 6.47 21.84 17.39
N ILE A 129 7.20 20.70 17.33
CA ILE A 129 8.60 20.66 16.88
C ILE A 129 8.73 21.17 15.45
N GLU A 130 7.70 20.97 14.60
CA GLU A 130 7.70 21.46 13.23
C GLU A 130 7.91 22.98 13.17
N LYS A 131 7.23 23.76 14.04
CA LYS A 131 7.42 25.20 14.15
C LYS A 131 8.79 25.59 14.71
N VAL A 132 9.33 24.79 15.62
CA VAL A 132 10.67 25.00 16.19
C VAL A 132 11.73 24.74 15.13
N LEU A 133 11.59 23.69 14.33
CA LEU A 133 12.53 23.36 13.25
C LEU A 133 12.51 24.38 12.09
N GLU A 134 11.42 25.12 11.88
CA GLU A 134 11.39 26.23 10.92
C GLU A 134 12.29 27.39 11.35
N THR A 135 12.43 27.63 12.65
CA THR A 135 13.23 28.73 13.21
C THR A 135 14.58 28.28 13.76
N GLU A 136 14.66 27.04 14.28
CA GLU A 136 15.86 26.46 14.89
C GLU A 136 16.41 25.34 14.02
N ASN A 137 17.04 25.68 12.92
CA ASN A 137 17.67 24.76 11.99
C ASN A 137 19.13 25.18 11.72
N PHE A 138 19.88 24.33 11.00
CA PHE A 138 21.28 24.62 10.69
C PHE A 138 21.46 25.87 9.81
N ASP A 139 20.46 26.29 9.04
CA ASP A 139 20.54 27.49 8.21
C ASP A 139 20.45 28.77 9.05
N HIS A 140 19.84 28.69 10.23
CA HIS A 140 19.71 29.79 11.21
C HIS A 140 20.67 29.64 12.40
N PHE A 141 21.56 28.65 12.35
CA PHE A 141 22.54 28.43 13.41
C PHE A 141 23.59 29.55 13.40
N SER A 142 23.65 30.36 14.47
CA SER A 142 24.68 31.39 14.64
C SER A 142 25.75 30.94 15.62
N LEU A 143 27.00 31.05 15.20
CA LEU A 143 28.16 30.86 16.06
C LEU A 143 28.40 32.02 17.02
N ASP A 144 27.70 33.16 16.86
CA ASP A 144 27.86 34.38 17.67
C ASP A 144 27.55 34.18 19.15
N TYR A 145 26.82 33.11 19.48
CA TYR A 145 26.56 32.68 20.86
C TYR A 145 27.77 32.05 21.56
N TYR A 146 28.75 31.58 20.79
CA TYR A 146 29.98 30.99 21.29
C TYR A 146 31.08 32.04 21.26
N LYS A 147 31.14 32.87 22.36
CA LYS A 147 32.22 33.82 22.48
C LYS A 147 33.55 33.08 22.70
N ASP A 148 34.60 33.54 22.01
CA ASP A 148 35.98 33.06 22.17
C ASP A 148 36.58 33.51 23.53
N GLU A 149 35.82 33.52 24.62
CA GLU A 149 36.32 33.82 25.94
C GLU A 149 36.98 32.59 26.56
N PRO A 150 38.21 32.70 26.98
CA PRO A 150 38.92 31.56 27.60
C PRO A 150 38.22 31.16 28.90
N VAL A 151 37.65 29.94 28.93
CA VAL A 151 37.12 29.35 30.14
C VAL A 151 38.26 28.60 30.85
N ASN A 152 38.56 29.01 32.07
CA ASN A 152 39.69 28.44 32.87
C ASN A 152 41.05 28.49 32.16
N GLY A 153 41.35 29.55 31.40
CA GLY A 153 42.65 29.72 30.75
C GLY A 153 42.90 28.83 29.52
N ARG A 154 41.87 28.15 29.02
CA ARG A 154 41.92 27.38 27.76
C ARG A 154 41.02 28.04 26.71
N SER A 155 41.61 28.41 25.60
CA SER A 155 40.86 28.87 24.41
C SER A 155 40.28 27.66 23.69
N TYR A 156 38.98 27.61 23.53
CA TYR A 156 38.30 26.64 22.67
C TYR A 156 37.87 27.40 21.40
N THR A 157 38.59 27.18 20.32
CA THR A 157 38.14 27.58 18.99
C THR A 157 37.17 26.52 18.46
N PRO A 158 35.94 26.87 18.09
CA PRO A 158 35.09 25.95 17.33
C PRO A 158 35.76 25.69 15.98
N TYR A 159 35.81 24.44 15.57
CA TYR A 159 36.32 24.03 14.26
C TYR A 159 35.33 24.37 13.18
#